data_146d265bfed52c97e9a2c0ea548cdb5a
#
_entry.id   146d265bfed52c97e9a2c0ea548cdb5a
#
_cell.length_a   1.000
_cell.length_b   1.000
_cell.length_c   1.000
_cell.angle_alpha   90.00
_cell.angle_beta   90.00
_cell.angle_gamma   90.00
#
_symmetry.space_group_name_H-M   'P 1'
#
loop_
_entity.id
_entity.type
_entity.pdbx_description
1 polymer ?
#
loop_
_entity_poly.entity_id
_entity_poly.type
_entity_poly.pdbx_seq_one_letter_code
_entity_poly.pdbx_strand_id
1 'polypeptide(L)'
;EVLESEGEVYYSARSDFFFQVVFVATAMSIISGAVAERIKLWSFLLFAVVMTGFIYPVQGSWSWGGGFLSDAGFVDFAGSGIVHMCGAAAALAGVILLGPRAGKYGEDGSITPIKGSNMPLATLGTFILWFGWFGFNGGSELKLSNIDEANAVAQVFVNTNMAAAGGLIAALIATRIFFGKADLTMALNGALA
;
A
#
# COMPACT_ATOMS: atom_id res chain seq x y z
N GLU A 1 25.71 7.95 12.26
CA GLU A 1 26.68 7.39 11.31
C GLU A 1 26.14 7.58 9.90
N VAL A 2 26.87 8.29 9.07
CA VAL A 2 26.65 8.32 7.63
C VAL A 2 27.25 7.03 7.11
N LEU A 3 26.48 6.23 6.36
CA LEU A 3 27.02 5.07 5.69
C LEU A 3 28.06 5.56 4.68
N GLU A 4 29.33 5.37 4.97
CA GLU A 4 30.41 5.58 4.03
C GLU A 4 30.39 4.43 3.02
N SER A 5 29.65 4.62 1.92
CA SER A 5 29.80 3.80 0.73
C SER A 5 30.26 4.74 -0.38
N GLU A 6 31.51 4.69 -0.73
CA GLU A 6 32.18 5.28 -1.92
C GLU A 6 31.36 6.25 -2.81
N GLY A 7 30.56 7.14 -2.20
CA GLY A 7 29.77 8.18 -2.88
C GLY A 7 28.37 7.81 -3.37
N GLU A 8 27.88 6.60 -3.11
CA GLU A 8 26.56 6.17 -3.61
C GLU A 8 25.41 6.28 -2.60
N VAL A 9 25.67 6.44 -1.31
CA VAL A 9 24.64 6.56 -0.26
C VAL A 9 24.67 7.95 0.36
N TYR A 10 23.54 8.66 0.27
CA TYR A 10 23.40 10.06 0.71
C TYR A 10 22.49 10.22 1.93
N TYR A 11 22.20 9.15 2.66
CA TYR A 11 21.33 9.14 3.83
C TYR A 11 21.97 8.39 5.01
N SER A 12 21.55 8.72 6.22
CA SER A 12 22.02 8.02 7.41
C SER A 12 21.27 6.70 7.61
N ALA A 13 21.91 5.71 8.21
CA ALA A 13 21.28 4.45 8.58
C ALA A 13 20.03 4.64 9.47
N ARG A 14 19.99 5.69 10.28
CA ARG A 14 18.84 6.00 11.14
C ARG A 14 17.67 6.56 10.35
N SER A 15 17.92 7.40 9.34
CA SER A 15 16.85 7.90 8.46
C SER A 15 16.31 6.80 7.58
N ASP A 16 17.17 5.93 7.07
CA ASP A 16 16.74 4.75 6.31
C ASP A 16 15.91 3.80 7.19
N PHE A 17 16.36 3.49 8.39
CA PHE A 17 15.59 2.67 9.32
C PHE A 17 14.18 3.23 9.57
N PHE A 18 14.07 4.55 9.83
CA PHE A 18 12.77 5.19 10.02
C PHE A 18 11.90 5.10 8.75
N PHE A 19 12.50 5.33 7.59
CA PHE A 19 11.82 5.21 6.29
C PHE A 19 11.29 3.78 6.07
N GLN A 20 12.12 2.76 6.32
CA GLN A 20 11.73 1.36 6.17
C GLN A 20 10.64 0.94 7.18
N VAL A 21 10.68 1.44 8.41
CA VAL A 21 9.65 1.14 9.43
C VAL A 21 8.25 1.57 8.97
N VAL A 22 8.11 2.71 8.28
CA VAL A 22 6.79 3.15 7.81
C VAL A 22 6.28 2.30 6.63
N PHE A 23 7.16 1.69 5.85
CA PHE A 23 6.79 0.71 4.82
C PHE A 23 6.27 -0.60 5.44
N VAL A 24 6.95 -1.09 6.47
CA VAL A 24 6.48 -2.24 7.28
C VAL A 24 5.10 -1.97 7.86
N ALA A 25 4.90 -0.79 8.43
CA ALA A 25 3.62 -0.36 8.97
C ALA A 25 2.54 -0.27 7.87
N THR A 26 2.90 0.15 6.67
CA THR A 26 1.97 0.22 5.53
C THR A 26 1.49 -1.18 5.13
N ALA A 27 2.38 -2.17 5.00
CA ALA A 27 1.98 -3.54 4.69
C ALA A 27 0.98 -4.09 5.73
N MET A 28 1.21 -3.84 7.01
CA MET A 28 0.29 -4.24 8.09
C MET A 28 -1.03 -3.45 8.04
N SER A 29 -0.98 -2.17 7.69
CA SER A 29 -2.17 -1.31 7.55
C SER A 29 -3.12 -1.81 6.46
N ILE A 30 -2.60 -2.30 5.33
CA ILE A 30 -3.40 -2.91 4.25
C ILE A 30 -4.22 -4.09 4.77
N ILE A 31 -3.62 -4.93 5.61
CA ILE A 31 -4.29 -6.09 6.19
C ILE A 31 -5.46 -5.67 7.09
N SER A 32 -5.29 -4.58 7.84
CA SER A 32 -6.27 -4.12 8.83
C SER A 32 -7.66 -3.90 8.22
N GLY A 33 -7.74 -3.29 7.05
CA GLY A 33 -9.00 -3.05 6.36
C GLY A 33 -9.69 -4.34 5.89
N ALA A 34 -8.92 -5.30 5.41
CA ALA A 34 -9.44 -6.57 4.90
C ALA A 34 -10.04 -7.46 6.01
N VAL A 35 -9.49 -7.42 7.21
CA VAL A 35 -9.93 -8.26 8.35
C VAL A 35 -10.82 -7.51 9.35
N ALA A 36 -11.04 -6.21 9.15
CA ALA A 36 -11.90 -5.38 9.99
C ALA A 36 -13.27 -6.02 10.22
N GLU A 37 -13.88 -5.75 11.39
CA GLU A 37 -15.18 -6.25 11.84
C GLU A 37 -15.25 -7.78 12.10
N ARG A 38 -14.17 -8.53 11.82
CA ARG A 38 -14.14 -10.01 11.95
C ARG A 38 -13.06 -10.52 12.88
N ILE A 39 -11.90 -9.86 12.90
CA ILE A 39 -10.77 -10.26 13.71
C ILE A 39 -10.91 -9.70 15.15
N LYS A 40 -10.48 -10.49 16.15
CA LYS A 40 -10.36 -9.99 17.51
C LYS A 40 -9.11 -9.13 17.66
N LEU A 41 -9.21 -8.02 18.38
CA LEU A 41 -8.13 -7.03 18.53
C LEU A 41 -6.80 -7.68 18.98
N TRP A 42 -6.81 -8.52 20.00
CA TRP A 42 -5.59 -9.15 20.50
C TRP A 42 -4.96 -10.11 19.49
N SER A 43 -5.78 -10.84 18.71
CA SER A 43 -5.28 -11.69 17.63
C SER A 43 -4.67 -10.86 16.52
N PHE A 44 -5.27 -9.71 16.19
CA PHE A 44 -4.71 -8.76 15.22
C PHE A 44 -3.37 -8.20 15.68
N LEU A 45 -3.26 -7.78 16.96
CA LEU A 45 -2.02 -7.23 17.51
C LEU A 45 -0.90 -8.28 17.54
N LEU A 46 -1.22 -9.52 17.92
CA LEU A 46 -0.24 -10.61 17.88
C LEU A 46 0.23 -10.88 16.44
N PHE A 47 -0.71 -10.92 15.50
CA PHE A 47 -0.37 -11.07 14.09
C PHE A 47 0.47 -9.89 13.57
N ALA A 48 0.17 -8.66 14.00
CA ALA A 48 0.96 -7.49 13.65
C ALA A 48 2.43 -7.64 14.06
N VAL A 49 2.71 -8.16 15.28
CA VAL A 49 4.09 -8.42 15.72
C VAL A 49 4.78 -9.43 14.80
N VAL A 50 4.11 -10.52 14.43
CA VAL A 50 4.69 -11.55 13.55
C VAL A 50 4.88 -11.00 12.13
N MET A 51 3.89 -10.28 11.61
CA MET A 51 3.93 -9.71 10.26
C MET A 51 5.05 -8.68 10.13
N THR A 52 5.15 -7.75 11.08
CA THR A 52 6.11 -6.64 11.00
C THR A 52 7.52 -7.03 11.46
N GLY A 53 7.64 -7.94 12.42
CA GLY A 53 8.93 -8.37 12.96
C GLY A 53 9.57 -9.54 12.23
N PHE A 54 8.81 -10.31 11.46
CA PHE A 54 9.33 -11.51 10.82
C PHE A 54 8.94 -11.64 9.34
N ILE A 55 7.64 -11.71 9.02
CA ILE A 55 7.19 -12.02 7.65
C ILE A 55 7.65 -10.94 6.67
N TYR A 56 7.37 -9.68 6.97
CA TYR A 56 7.75 -8.58 6.09
C TYR A 56 9.27 -8.45 5.90
N PRO A 57 10.10 -8.43 6.96
CA PRO A 57 11.56 -8.34 6.79
C PRO A 57 12.15 -9.49 5.99
N VAL A 58 11.65 -10.72 6.19
CA VAL A 58 12.12 -11.89 5.45
C VAL A 58 11.79 -11.76 3.95
N GLN A 59 10.53 -11.43 3.60
CA GLN A 59 10.18 -11.29 2.20
C GLN A 59 10.83 -10.04 1.56
N GLY A 60 10.98 -8.95 2.29
CA GLY A 60 11.66 -7.73 1.81
C GLY A 60 13.14 -7.98 1.50
N SER A 61 13.80 -8.85 2.26
CA SER A 61 15.20 -9.23 2.03
C SER A 61 15.42 -9.95 0.69
N TRP A 62 14.38 -10.57 0.12
CA TRP A 62 14.48 -11.26 -1.17
C TRP A 62 14.81 -10.32 -2.34
N SER A 63 14.42 -9.04 -2.24
CA SER A 63 14.70 -8.01 -3.24
C SER A 63 15.56 -6.89 -2.66
N TRP A 64 15.00 -6.04 -1.81
CA TRP A 64 15.70 -4.86 -1.28
C TRP A 64 16.89 -5.23 -0.38
N GLY A 65 16.90 -6.41 0.22
CA GLY A 65 18.05 -6.96 0.96
C GLY A 65 19.09 -7.68 0.11
N GLY A 66 19.05 -7.55 -1.23
CA GLY A 66 20.02 -8.20 -2.13
C GLY A 66 19.86 -9.72 -2.23
N GLY A 67 18.64 -10.26 -1.98
CA GLY A 67 18.38 -11.70 -2.06
C GLY A 67 18.05 -12.18 -3.47
N PHE A 68 17.53 -13.41 -3.57
CA PHE A 68 17.37 -14.15 -4.83
C PHE A 68 16.49 -13.44 -5.89
N LEU A 69 15.55 -12.59 -5.49
CA LEU A 69 14.76 -11.80 -6.44
C LEU A 69 15.59 -10.69 -7.07
N SER A 70 16.47 -10.05 -6.28
CA SER A 70 17.44 -9.08 -6.79
C SER A 70 18.39 -9.74 -7.78
N ASP A 71 18.93 -10.91 -7.44
CA ASP A 71 19.81 -11.69 -8.31
C ASP A 71 19.11 -12.10 -9.62
N ALA A 72 17.81 -12.35 -9.58
CA ALA A 72 16.99 -12.65 -10.75
C ALA A 72 16.61 -11.40 -11.57
N GLY A 73 17.03 -10.20 -11.15
CA GLY A 73 16.75 -8.94 -11.85
C GLY A 73 15.39 -8.32 -11.54
N PHE A 74 14.70 -8.76 -10.48
CA PHE A 74 13.45 -8.12 -10.04
C PHE A 74 13.73 -6.74 -9.46
N VAL A 75 13.02 -5.74 -9.95
CA VAL A 75 13.10 -4.34 -9.48
C VAL A 75 11.75 -3.90 -8.95
N ASP A 76 11.73 -3.42 -7.72
CA ASP A 76 10.59 -2.75 -7.11
C ASP A 76 11.05 -1.39 -6.57
N PHE A 77 10.62 -0.32 -7.21
CA PHE A 77 11.08 1.03 -6.89
C PHE A 77 10.56 1.51 -5.53
N ALA A 78 9.24 1.50 -5.34
CA ALA A 78 8.60 2.06 -4.15
C ALA A 78 7.80 1.05 -3.32
N GLY A 79 7.77 -0.22 -3.69
CA GLY A 79 7.13 -1.25 -2.89
C GLY A 79 5.76 -1.73 -3.38
N SER A 80 5.45 -1.63 -4.67
CA SER A 80 4.23 -2.23 -5.22
C SER A 80 4.14 -3.73 -4.93
N GLY A 81 5.26 -4.46 -5.09
CA GLY A 81 5.39 -5.86 -4.71
C GLY A 81 5.72 -6.05 -3.24
N ILE A 82 6.83 -5.46 -2.81
CA ILE A 82 7.41 -5.70 -1.48
C ILE A 82 6.48 -5.22 -0.35
N VAL A 83 5.80 -4.09 -0.52
CA VAL A 83 4.90 -3.54 0.50
C VAL A 83 3.45 -3.93 0.22
N HIS A 84 2.91 -3.48 -0.92
CA HIS A 84 1.47 -3.57 -1.19
C HIS A 84 1.02 -5.00 -1.50
N MET A 85 1.72 -5.74 -2.36
CA MET A 85 1.39 -7.13 -2.64
C MET A 85 1.61 -8.03 -1.42
N CYS A 86 2.65 -7.78 -0.61
CA CYS A 86 2.86 -8.51 0.64
C CYS A 86 1.68 -8.31 1.61
N GLY A 87 1.26 -7.05 1.80
CA GLY A 87 0.06 -6.73 2.60
C GLY A 87 -1.20 -7.36 2.04
N ALA A 88 -1.40 -7.31 0.72
CA ALA A 88 -2.56 -7.89 0.06
C ALA A 88 -2.59 -9.44 0.14
N ALA A 89 -1.44 -10.10 0.00
CA ALA A 89 -1.35 -11.56 0.15
C ALA A 89 -1.68 -12.02 1.58
N ALA A 90 -1.17 -11.32 2.58
CA ALA A 90 -1.51 -11.59 3.98
C ALA A 90 -2.99 -11.25 4.28
N ALA A 91 -3.53 -10.17 3.69
CA ALA A 91 -4.95 -9.83 3.76
C ALA A 91 -5.82 -10.94 3.16
N LEU A 92 -5.44 -11.48 1.99
CA LEU A 92 -6.15 -12.59 1.34
C LEU A 92 -6.18 -13.83 2.25
N ALA A 93 -5.05 -14.21 2.84
CA ALA A 93 -4.99 -15.31 3.80
C ALA A 93 -5.93 -15.06 4.99
N GLY A 94 -5.92 -13.84 5.55
CA GLY A 94 -6.82 -13.44 6.63
C GLY A 94 -8.30 -13.53 6.24
N VAL A 95 -8.66 -13.09 5.04
CA VAL A 95 -10.05 -13.17 4.51
C VAL A 95 -10.51 -14.61 4.33
N ILE A 96 -9.64 -15.47 3.81
CA ILE A 96 -9.96 -16.92 3.63
C ILE A 96 -10.20 -17.58 4.98
N LEU A 97 -9.36 -17.29 5.97
CA LEU A 97 -9.47 -17.91 7.31
C LEU A 97 -10.65 -17.39 8.13
N LEU A 98 -10.96 -16.10 8.03
CA LEU A 98 -12.03 -15.46 8.81
C LEU A 98 -13.41 -15.57 8.15
N GLY A 99 -13.45 -15.84 6.85
CA GLY A 99 -14.69 -15.88 6.10
C GLY A 99 -15.31 -14.49 5.87
N PRO A 100 -16.57 -14.43 5.41
CA PRO A 100 -17.28 -13.18 5.15
C PRO A 100 -17.67 -12.45 6.43
N ARG A 101 -17.97 -11.16 6.31
CA ARG A 101 -18.57 -10.37 7.40
C ARG A 101 -19.96 -10.90 7.75
N ALA A 102 -20.30 -10.86 9.04
CA ALA A 102 -21.62 -11.28 9.51
C ALA A 102 -22.75 -10.54 8.76
N GLY A 103 -23.76 -11.29 8.32
CA GLY A 103 -24.90 -10.74 7.57
C GLY A 103 -24.61 -10.36 6.11
N LYS A 104 -23.40 -10.64 5.58
CA LYS A 104 -23.08 -10.39 4.17
C LYS A 104 -23.81 -11.30 3.22
N TYR A 105 -23.91 -12.58 3.55
CA TYR A 105 -24.59 -13.60 2.78
C TYR A 105 -25.69 -14.24 3.62
N GLY A 106 -26.91 -14.32 3.07
CA GLY A 106 -28.02 -15.03 3.68
C GLY A 106 -27.99 -16.53 3.37
N GLU A 107 -28.69 -17.33 4.17
CA GLU A 107 -28.83 -18.78 3.95
C GLU A 107 -29.55 -19.09 2.63
N ASP A 108 -30.37 -18.17 2.15
CA ASP A 108 -31.10 -18.23 0.88
C ASP A 108 -30.20 -17.80 -0.34
N GLY A 109 -28.93 -17.56 -0.15
CA GLY A 109 -28.01 -17.08 -1.18
C GLY A 109 -28.11 -15.58 -1.45
N SER A 110 -28.91 -14.83 -0.70
CA SER A 110 -29.02 -13.37 -0.83
C SER A 110 -27.71 -12.68 -0.42
N ILE A 111 -27.43 -11.55 -1.07
CA ILE A 111 -26.25 -10.72 -0.77
C ILE A 111 -26.70 -9.37 -0.21
N THR A 112 -26.35 -9.10 1.03
CA THR A 112 -26.64 -7.81 1.67
C THR A 112 -25.47 -6.84 1.45
N PRO A 113 -25.67 -5.70 0.74
CA PRO A 113 -24.65 -4.69 0.61
C PRO A 113 -24.33 -4.03 1.96
N ILE A 114 -23.08 -4.09 2.40
CA ILE A 114 -22.61 -3.38 3.60
C ILE A 114 -22.00 -2.05 3.14
N LYS A 115 -22.73 -0.96 3.37
CA LYS A 115 -22.32 0.38 2.97
C LYS A 115 -21.21 0.91 3.89
N GLY A 116 -20.33 1.77 3.35
CA GLY A 116 -19.39 2.53 4.18
C GLY A 116 -20.11 3.44 5.18
N SER A 117 -19.56 3.53 6.39
CA SER A 117 -20.19 4.28 7.50
C SER A 117 -20.13 5.79 7.31
N ASN A 118 -19.05 6.31 6.69
CA ASN A 118 -18.85 7.74 6.49
C ASN A 118 -18.05 8.01 5.20
N MET A 119 -18.75 8.29 4.11
CA MET A 119 -18.14 8.53 2.81
C MET A 119 -17.30 9.82 2.74
N PRO A 120 -17.70 10.96 3.33
CA PRO A 120 -16.83 12.13 3.41
C PRO A 120 -15.50 11.84 4.12
N LEU A 121 -15.53 11.09 5.22
CA LEU A 121 -14.31 10.71 5.93
C LEU A 121 -13.43 9.74 5.10
N ALA A 122 -14.03 8.80 4.38
CA ALA A 122 -13.31 7.91 3.46
C ALA A 122 -12.64 8.71 2.32
N THR A 123 -13.34 9.72 1.78
CA THR A 123 -12.78 10.62 0.76
C THR A 123 -11.62 11.42 1.31
N LEU A 124 -11.74 11.98 2.52
CA LEU A 124 -10.63 12.67 3.19
C LEU A 124 -9.43 11.72 3.39
N GLY A 125 -9.68 10.49 3.81
CA GLY A 125 -8.65 9.45 3.96
C GLY A 125 -7.91 9.18 2.64
N THR A 126 -8.63 9.12 1.52
CA THR A 126 -8.04 8.96 0.19
C THR A 126 -7.14 10.15 -0.17
N PHE A 127 -7.55 11.39 0.11
CA PHE A 127 -6.70 12.56 -0.12
C PHE A 127 -5.45 12.56 0.76
N ILE A 128 -5.56 12.13 2.02
CA ILE A 128 -4.40 12.00 2.92
C ILE A 128 -3.42 10.96 2.38
N LEU A 129 -3.92 9.81 1.89
CA LEU A 129 -3.09 8.77 1.27
C LEU A 129 -2.45 9.29 -0.03
N TRP A 130 -3.21 9.95 -0.90
CA TRP A 130 -2.69 10.54 -2.13
C TRP A 130 -1.57 11.55 -1.86
N PHE A 131 -1.78 12.43 -0.89
CA PHE A 131 -0.74 13.35 -0.43
C PHE A 131 0.49 12.59 0.11
N GLY A 132 0.27 11.54 0.90
CA GLY A 132 1.33 10.69 1.44
C GLY A 132 2.17 9.99 0.36
N TRP A 133 1.58 9.68 -0.80
CA TRP A 133 2.30 9.04 -1.91
C TRP A 133 3.39 9.91 -2.52
N PHE A 134 3.30 11.21 -2.45
CA PHE A 134 4.42 12.07 -2.86
C PHE A 134 5.65 11.81 -1.98
N GLY A 135 5.47 11.59 -0.69
CA GLY A 135 6.54 11.15 0.20
C GLY A 135 6.94 9.69 -0.01
N PHE A 136 5.96 8.80 -0.16
CA PHE A 136 6.20 7.36 -0.33
C PHE A 136 7.00 7.08 -1.62
N ASN A 137 6.51 7.54 -2.75
CA ASN A 137 7.13 7.30 -4.06
C ASN A 137 8.33 8.21 -4.29
N GLY A 138 8.21 9.52 -4.02
CA GLY A 138 9.29 10.46 -4.22
C GLY A 138 10.46 10.23 -3.27
N GLY A 139 10.18 9.85 -2.01
CA GLY A 139 11.20 9.45 -1.04
C GLY A 139 11.96 8.19 -1.44
N SER A 140 11.36 7.33 -2.27
CA SER A 140 11.99 6.11 -2.77
C SER A 140 13.10 6.35 -3.80
N GLU A 141 13.30 7.60 -4.27
CA GLU A 141 14.51 7.99 -5.00
C GLU A 141 15.75 7.96 -4.10
N LEU A 142 15.56 8.08 -2.78
CA LEU A 142 16.58 8.01 -1.73
C LEU A 142 17.65 9.09 -1.79
N LYS A 143 17.61 10.01 -2.73
CA LYS A 143 18.58 11.07 -2.95
C LYS A 143 17.90 12.35 -3.43
N LEU A 144 18.49 13.50 -3.06
CA LEU A 144 18.06 14.83 -3.53
C LEU A 144 19.23 15.81 -3.42
N SER A 145 20.42 15.47 -3.92
CA SER A 145 21.64 16.23 -3.72
C SER A 145 22.09 17.01 -4.95
N ASN A 146 21.49 16.75 -6.12
CA ASN A 146 21.81 17.42 -7.38
C ASN A 146 20.57 17.60 -8.26
N ILE A 147 20.73 18.28 -9.40
CA ILE A 147 19.62 18.63 -10.30
C ILE A 147 18.99 17.40 -10.96
N ASP A 148 19.77 16.37 -11.25
CA ASP A 148 19.26 15.16 -11.92
C ASP A 148 18.37 14.38 -10.95
N GLU A 149 18.78 14.23 -9.70
CA GLU A 149 17.96 13.60 -8.64
C GLU A 149 16.70 14.42 -8.34
N ALA A 150 16.81 15.75 -8.31
CA ALA A 150 15.63 16.61 -8.15
C ALA A 150 14.64 16.44 -9.32
N ASN A 151 15.13 16.31 -10.56
CA ASN A 151 14.31 16.04 -11.72
C ASN A 151 13.68 14.65 -11.67
N ALA A 152 14.40 13.63 -11.19
CA ALA A 152 13.87 12.29 -10.98
C ALA A 152 12.71 12.28 -9.97
N VAL A 153 12.88 12.93 -8.81
CA VAL A 153 11.80 13.09 -7.81
C VAL A 153 10.62 13.84 -8.39
N ALA A 154 10.83 14.92 -9.14
CA ALA A 154 9.76 15.67 -9.79
C ALA A 154 9.00 14.79 -10.82
N GLN A 155 9.70 13.98 -11.59
CA GLN A 155 9.07 13.04 -12.53
C GLN A 155 8.24 11.97 -11.78
N VAL A 156 8.73 11.45 -10.67
CA VAL A 156 7.98 10.52 -9.80
C VAL A 156 6.70 11.17 -9.29
N PHE A 157 6.73 12.44 -8.88
CA PHE A 157 5.54 13.17 -8.45
C PHE A 157 4.51 13.31 -9.57
N VAL A 158 4.94 13.68 -10.78
CA VAL A 158 4.05 13.77 -11.94
C VAL A 158 3.42 12.42 -12.24
N ASN A 159 4.22 11.37 -12.30
CA ASN A 159 3.73 10.01 -12.59
C ASN A 159 2.75 9.52 -11.51
N THR A 160 3.05 9.73 -10.23
CA THR A 160 2.18 9.39 -9.11
C THR A 160 0.83 10.09 -9.21
N ASN A 161 0.84 11.40 -9.48
CA ASN A 161 -0.39 12.18 -9.61
C ASN A 161 -1.22 11.75 -10.83
N MET A 162 -0.57 11.50 -11.96
CA MET A 162 -1.25 11.07 -13.18
C MET A 162 -1.82 9.66 -13.06
N ALA A 163 -1.12 8.74 -12.39
CA ALA A 163 -1.61 7.39 -12.12
C ALA A 163 -2.87 7.41 -11.24
N ALA A 164 -2.84 8.15 -10.14
CA ALA A 164 -3.99 8.28 -9.24
C ALA A 164 -5.21 8.92 -9.95
N ALA A 165 -4.99 10.01 -10.71
CA ALA A 165 -6.05 10.66 -11.48
C ALA A 165 -6.60 9.73 -12.58
N GLY A 166 -5.74 9.01 -13.28
CA GLY A 166 -6.12 8.03 -14.31
C GLY A 166 -6.95 6.89 -13.75
N GLY A 167 -6.53 6.30 -12.64
CA GLY A 167 -7.25 5.23 -11.96
C GLY A 167 -8.63 5.69 -11.46
N LEU A 168 -8.72 6.87 -10.85
CA LEU A 168 -9.98 7.48 -10.44
C LEU A 168 -10.95 7.66 -11.61
N ILE A 169 -10.48 8.26 -12.71
CA ILE A 169 -11.29 8.50 -13.91
C ILE A 169 -11.73 7.17 -14.54
N ALA A 170 -10.82 6.22 -14.66
CA ALA A 170 -11.13 4.89 -15.19
C ALA A 170 -12.19 4.17 -14.37
N ALA A 171 -12.10 4.23 -13.04
CA ALA A 171 -13.11 3.65 -12.15
C ALA A 171 -14.48 4.34 -12.28
N LEU A 172 -14.53 5.67 -12.41
CA LEU A 172 -15.79 6.40 -12.66
C LEU A 172 -16.44 5.98 -13.99
N ILE A 173 -15.65 5.89 -15.06
CA ILE A 173 -16.13 5.46 -16.37
C ILE A 173 -16.61 4.01 -16.34
N ALA A 174 -15.79 3.10 -15.77
CA ALA A 174 -16.13 1.68 -15.67
C ALA A 174 -17.42 1.46 -14.89
N THR A 175 -17.56 2.09 -13.72
CA THR A 175 -18.78 1.96 -12.92
C THR A 175 -20.01 2.52 -13.61
N ARG A 176 -19.86 3.62 -14.37
CA ARG A 176 -20.94 4.16 -15.18
C ARG A 176 -21.38 3.20 -16.27
N ILE A 177 -20.44 2.54 -16.94
CA ILE A 177 -20.70 1.59 -18.01
C ILE A 177 -21.34 0.31 -17.48
N PHE A 178 -20.75 -0.30 -16.45
CA PHE A 178 -21.17 -1.62 -15.96
C PHE A 178 -22.38 -1.58 -15.01
N PHE A 179 -22.54 -0.49 -14.24
CA PHE A 179 -23.60 -0.39 -13.23
C PHE A 179 -24.59 0.74 -13.49
N GLY A 180 -24.46 1.45 -14.60
CA GLY A 180 -25.38 2.54 -14.99
C GLY A 180 -25.21 3.85 -14.23
N LYS A 181 -24.34 3.89 -13.19
CA LYS A 181 -24.03 5.08 -12.39
C LYS A 181 -22.60 5.07 -11.92
N ALA A 182 -22.00 6.24 -11.78
CA ALA A 182 -20.69 6.38 -11.17
C ALA A 182 -20.77 6.04 -9.67
N ASP A 183 -19.75 5.34 -9.17
CA ASP A 183 -19.66 4.94 -7.77
C ASP A 183 -18.45 5.59 -7.09
N LEU A 184 -18.69 6.32 -6.00
CA LEU A 184 -17.64 7.03 -5.28
C LEU A 184 -16.64 6.07 -4.62
N THR A 185 -17.12 4.96 -4.06
CA THR A 185 -16.24 3.98 -3.40
C THR A 185 -15.24 3.39 -4.39
N MET A 186 -15.74 3.03 -5.57
CA MET A 186 -14.87 2.51 -6.64
C MET A 186 -13.91 3.57 -7.17
N ALA A 187 -14.35 4.84 -7.27
CA ALA A 187 -13.49 5.94 -7.68
C ALA A 187 -12.34 6.18 -6.67
N LEU A 188 -12.64 6.16 -5.37
CA LEU A 188 -11.62 6.26 -4.32
C LEU A 188 -10.62 5.09 -4.38
N ASN A 189 -11.11 3.86 -4.59
CA ASN A 189 -10.22 2.71 -4.80
C ASN A 189 -9.40 2.85 -6.08
N GLY A 190 -9.98 3.34 -7.17
CA GLY A 190 -9.25 3.58 -8.41
C GLY A 190 -8.12 4.59 -8.27
N ALA A 191 -8.26 5.59 -7.40
CA ALA A 191 -7.18 6.54 -7.10
C ALA A 191 -6.03 5.89 -6.31
N LEU A 192 -6.32 4.83 -5.54
CA LEU A 192 -5.35 4.15 -4.67
C LEU A 192 -4.70 2.94 -5.35
N ALA A 193 -5.29 2.39 -6.40
CA ALA A 193 -4.81 1.21 -7.13
C ALA A 193 -3.75 1.57 -8.17
#